data_90c38fbbe18530ef07fb54953752d302
#
_entry.id   90c38fbbe18530ef07fb54953752d302
#
_cell.length_a   1.000
_cell.length_b   1.000
_cell.length_c   1.000
_cell.angle_alpha   90.00
_cell.angle_beta   90.00
_cell.angle_gamma   90.00
#
_symmetry.space_group_name_H-M   'P 1'
#
loop_
_entity.id
_entity.type
_entity.pdbx_description
1 polymer ?
#
loop_
_entity_poly.entity_id
_entity_poly.type
_entity_poly.pdbx_seq_one_letter_code
_entity_poly.pdbx_strand_id
1 'polypeptide(L)'
;MRLGIVSARVGGPFALLIRRQTRSSRGVKDILVTGITVTTLLSSVATASAQNIFEALFGRLAPAPGPVPDANFTARDRQQLAHPPYQQAWIPPAYRRQVVRYHRQEAPGTILVDTDARYVYLVLPEGKAIRYGAIVGEDAQAWSGVATVGRREEWPGWTPTEGEKRRLGPLPNYVEGGASNPMGARALYLYSGGQDTLYRIHGTNQPGWIGHAISSGCIRLTNEDVIDLYSRVKMGALVVVLGPKRGASRVTSASAQ
;
A
#
# COMPACT_ATOMS: atom_id res chain seq x y z
N MET A 1 -49.75 18.23 31.36
CA MET A 1 -50.66 18.37 30.20
C MET A 1 -50.15 17.41 29.14
N ARG A 2 -50.68 16.19 29.15
CA ARG A 2 -51.47 15.43 28.15
C ARG A 2 -50.96 15.58 26.70
N LEU A 3 -50.41 14.51 26.24
CA LEU A 3 -50.92 13.37 25.40
C LEU A 3 -51.02 13.70 23.89
N GLY A 4 -50.53 12.82 23.09
CA GLY A 4 -50.83 12.67 21.69
C GLY A 4 -50.01 11.54 21.00
N ILE A 5 -50.42 10.31 21.25
CA ILE A 5 -50.01 9.10 20.47
C ILE A 5 -50.94 9.04 19.26
N VAL A 6 -50.36 8.85 18.05
CA VAL A 6 -51.15 8.34 16.92
C VAL A 6 -50.34 7.21 16.26
N SER A 7 -50.88 5.99 16.41
CA SER A 7 -50.55 4.77 15.72
C SER A 7 -51.32 4.72 14.42
N ALA A 8 -50.72 4.31 13.32
CA ALA A 8 -51.44 3.82 12.14
C ALA A 8 -50.73 2.59 11.56
N ARG A 9 -51.40 1.44 11.80
CA ARG A 9 -51.22 0.18 11.07
C ARG A 9 -52.12 0.21 9.84
N VAL A 10 -51.65 -0.31 8.70
CA VAL A 10 -52.37 -1.01 7.65
C VAL A 10 -51.26 -1.68 6.80
N GLY A 11 -51.10 -2.97 6.55
CA GLY A 11 -52.04 -4.04 6.35
C GLY A 11 -52.04 -4.45 4.90
N GLY A 12 -51.50 -5.69 4.56
CA GLY A 12 -51.96 -6.48 3.45
C GLY A 12 -50.94 -6.96 2.41
N PRO A 13 -50.91 -8.26 2.14
CA PRO A 13 -49.98 -8.90 1.22
C PRO A 13 -50.58 -9.02 -0.20
N PHE A 14 -49.81 -8.77 -1.25
CA PHE A 14 -50.16 -9.12 -2.61
C PHE A 14 -49.55 -10.47 -2.98
N ALA A 15 -50.43 -11.49 -3.06
CA ALA A 15 -50.12 -12.75 -3.68
C ALA A 15 -50.33 -12.64 -5.19
N LEU A 16 -49.32 -12.93 -5.99
CA LEU A 16 -49.43 -13.01 -7.44
C LEU A 16 -49.50 -14.47 -7.86
N LEU A 17 -50.71 -14.86 -8.33
CA LEU A 17 -51.02 -16.15 -8.92
C LEU A 17 -50.28 -16.32 -10.25
N ILE A 18 -49.40 -17.32 -10.36
CA ILE A 18 -48.90 -17.80 -11.65
C ILE A 18 -49.82 -18.93 -12.14
N ARG A 19 -50.54 -18.65 -13.20
CA ARG A 19 -51.43 -19.52 -13.93
C ARG A 19 -50.62 -20.52 -14.77
N ARG A 20 -50.69 -21.82 -14.41
CA ARG A 20 -50.25 -22.91 -15.28
C ARG A 20 -51.18 -23.03 -16.45
N GLN A 21 -50.70 -23.00 -17.67
CA GLN A 21 -51.37 -23.50 -18.85
C GLN A 21 -50.72 -24.80 -19.30
N THR A 22 -51.46 -25.88 -19.09
CA THR A 22 -51.24 -27.17 -19.76
C THR A 22 -51.85 -27.10 -21.14
N ARG A 23 -51.15 -27.52 -22.16
CA ARG A 23 -51.75 -27.91 -23.44
C ARG A 23 -51.07 -29.17 -23.98
N SER A 24 -51.91 -30.10 -24.15
CA SER A 24 -51.96 -31.44 -24.66
C SER A 24 -51.36 -31.67 -26.04
N SER A 25 -50.71 -32.80 -26.11
CA SER A 25 -50.37 -33.74 -27.16
C SER A 25 -51.09 -33.69 -28.51
N ARG A 26 -50.35 -33.99 -29.55
CA ARG A 26 -50.50 -34.85 -30.71
C ARG A 26 -49.48 -34.47 -31.74
N GLY A 27 -48.60 -35.31 -32.27
CA GLY A 27 -48.69 -36.59 -32.87
C GLY A 27 -47.78 -36.61 -34.07
N VAL A 28 -46.83 -37.50 -34.06
CA VAL A 28 -46.26 -38.24 -35.21
C VAL A 28 -45.78 -37.49 -36.45
N LYS A 29 -44.48 -37.60 -36.74
CA LYS A 29 -43.97 -38.28 -37.95
C LYS A 29 -42.45 -38.28 -37.95
N ASP A 30 -41.92 -39.50 -38.11
CA ASP A 30 -40.52 -39.79 -38.37
C ASP A 30 -40.02 -39.06 -39.61
N ILE A 31 -38.95 -38.30 -39.45
CA ILE A 31 -38.08 -37.92 -40.58
C ILE A 31 -36.66 -38.26 -40.18
N LEU A 32 -36.18 -39.30 -40.82
CA LEU A 32 -34.75 -39.66 -40.88
C LEU A 32 -34.02 -38.49 -41.50
N VAL A 33 -33.19 -37.78 -40.72
CA VAL A 33 -32.26 -36.83 -41.26
C VAL A 33 -30.85 -37.29 -40.92
N THR A 34 -30.22 -37.72 -41.98
CA THR A 34 -28.83 -38.12 -42.13
C THR A 34 -27.91 -37.14 -41.41
N GLY A 35 -27.09 -37.70 -40.52
CA GLY A 35 -26.11 -36.91 -39.76
C GLY A 35 -25.06 -36.30 -40.68
N ILE A 36 -25.03 -34.99 -40.71
CA ILE A 36 -23.86 -34.24 -41.14
C ILE A 36 -23.12 -33.83 -39.86
N THR A 37 -22.09 -34.56 -39.53
CA THR A 37 -21.13 -34.21 -38.52
C THR A 37 -20.33 -32.98 -39.02
N VAL A 38 -20.79 -31.81 -38.66
CA VAL A 38 -20.00 -30.60 -38.80
C VAL A 38 -18.92 -30.62 -37.69
N THR A 39 -17.76 -31.10 -38.05
CA THR A 39 -16.54 -30.94 -37.22
C THR A 39 -16.20 -29.44 -37.18
N THR A 40 -16.68 -28.74 -36.19
CA THR A 40 -16.19 -27.41 -35.89
C THR A 40 -14.75 -27.52 -35.42
N LEU A 41 -13.79 -27.32 -36.35
CA LEU A 41 -12.45 -26.95 -35.99
C LEU A 41 -12.51 -25.61 -35.21
N LEU A 42 -12.46 -25.70 -33.89
CA LEU A 42 -12.12 -24.59 -33.05
C LEU A 42 -10.67 -24.21 -33.37
N SER A 43 -10.52 -23.30 -34.30
CA SER A 43 -9.27 -22.57 -34.47
C SER A 43 -9.07 -21.75 -33.18
N SER A 44 -8.24 -22.28 -32.29
CA SER A 44 -7.66 -21.52 -31.19
C SER A 44 -6.76 -20.44 -31.82
N VAL A 45 -7.37 -19.31 -32.14
CA VAL A 45 -6.64 -18.10 -32.45
C VAL A 45 -5.91 -17.73 -31.16
N ALA A 46 -4.63 -18.07 -31.12
CA ALA A 46 -3.76 -17.67 -30.05
C ALA A 46 -3.82 -16.12 -29.96
N THR A 47 -4.39 -15.63 -28.88
CA THR A 47 -4.28 -14.24 -28.46
C THR A 47 -2.87 -13.96 -27.92
N ALA A 48 -1.88 -14.42 -28.66
CA ALA A 48 -0.51 -14.05 -28.44
C ALA A 48 -0.28 -12.82 -29.28
N SER A 49 -0.35 -11.59 -28.69
CA SER A 49 0.50 -10.67 -29.41
C SER A 49 0.49 -9.22 -29.01
N ALA A 50 -0.44 -8.70 -28.26
CA ALA A 50 -0.30 -7.29 -27.81
C ALA A 50 0.79 -7.16 -26.73
N GLN A 51 0.93 -8.16 -25.87
CA GLN A 51 1.96 -8.18 -24.82
C GLN A 51 3.37 -8.38 -25.39
N ASN A 52 3.51 -9.25 -26.41
CA ASN A 52 4.81 -9.53 -27.00
C ASN A 52 5.36 -8.36 -27.83
N ILE A 53 4.50 -7.59 -28.48
CA ILE A 53 4.90 -6.40 -29.26
C ILE A 53 5.30 -5.27 -28.30
N PHE A 54 4.59 -5.10 -27.19
CA PHE A 54 4.93 -4.11 -26.18
C PHE A 54 6.27 -4.43 -25.50
N GLU A 55 6.52 -5.70 -25.18
CA GLU A 55 7.79 -6.14 -24.61
C GLU A 55 8.96 -6.00 -25.61
N ALA A 56 8.72 -6.20 -26.89
CA ALA A 56 9.74 -6.04 -27.94
C ALA A 56 10.10 -4.58 -28.19
N LEU A 57 9.15 -3.65 -28.04
CA LEU A 57 9.34 -2.22 -28.30
C LEU A 57 9.83 -1.46 -27.06
N PHE A 58 9.43 -1.86 -25.86
CA PHE A 58 9.69 -1.12 -24.61
C PHE A 58 10.58 -1.89 -23.62
N GLY A 59 11.11 -3.05 -24.00
CA GLY A 59 11.84 -3.93 -23.11
C GLY A 59 10.92 -4.65 -22.11
N ARG A 60 11.38 -5.76 -21.56
CA ARG A 60 10.67 -6.43 -20.46
C ARG A 60 10.52 -5.47 -19.31
N LEU A 61 9.30 -5.01 -19.08
CA LEU A 61 8.94 -4.43 -17.79
C LEU A 61 9.32 -5.48 -16.74
N ALA A 62 10.15 -5.09 -15.77
CA ALA A 62 10.45 -5.98 -14.65
C ALA A 62 9.12 -6.55 -14.14
N PRO A 63 9.01 -7.86 -13.92
CA PRO A 63 7.77 -8.44 -13.44
C PRO A 63 7.35 -7.68 -12.20
N ALA A 64 6.06 -7.34 -12.12
CA ALA A 64 5.51 -6.71 -10.93
C ALA A 64 6.00 -7.53 -9.73
N PRO A 65 6.54 -6.91 -8.69
CA PRO A 65 7.00 -7.65 -7.54
C PRO A 65 5.84 -8.51 -7.07
N GLY A 66 6.07 -9.80 -7.01
CA GLY A 66 5.10 -10.73 -6.46
C GLY A 66 4.67 -10.29 -5.07
N PRO A 67 3.56 -10.80 -4.55
CA PRO A 67 3.15 -10.55 -3.17
C PRO A 67 4.36 -10.78 -2.26
N VAL A 68 4.49 -9.96 -1.22
CA VAL A 68 5.52 -10.14 -0.19
C VAL A 68 5.55 -11.61 0.16
N PRO A 69 6.69 -12.32 0.04
CA PRO A 69 6.70 -13.71 0.42
C PRO A 69 6.18 -13.84 1.86
N ASP A 70 5.14 -14.64 2.08
CA ASP A 70 4.57 -14.93 3.40
C ASP A 70 5.63 -15.43 4.41
N ALA A 71 6.80 -15.85 3.91
CA ALA A 71 7.92 -16.31 4.71
C ALA A 71 8.41 -15.32 5.78
N ASN A 72 8.22 -14.01 5.56
CA ASN A 72 8.63 -12.98 6.52
C ASN A 72 7.52 -12.57 7.50
N PHE A 73 6.31 -13.10 7.32
CA PHE A 73 5.18 -12.78 8.18
C PHE A 73 5.12 -13.72 9.37
N THR A 74 5.05 -13.15 10.57
CA THR A 74 4.74 -13.91 11.78
C THR A 74 3.27 -14.36 11.80
N ALA A 75 2.89 -15.23 12.71
CA ALA A 75 1.48 -15.56 12.92
C ALA A 75 0.65 -14.32 13.29
N ARG A 76 1.23 -13.42 14.11
CA ARG A 76 0.60 -12.14 14.47
C ARG A 76 0.40 -11.24 13.25
N ASP A 77 1.36 -11.18 12.35
CA ASP A 77 1.24 -10.38 11.10
C ASP A 77 0.07 -10.87 10.26
N ARG A 78 -0.01 -12.18 10.03
CA ARG A 78 -1.12 -12.79 9.29
C ARG A 78 -2.46 -12.50 9.95
N GLN A 79 -2.56 -12.62 11.26
CA GLN A 79 -3.79 -12.33 12.00
C GLN A 79 -4.20 -10.85 11.88
N GLN A 80 -3.26 -9.92 12.08
CA GLN A 80 -3.52 -8.48 12.07
C GLN A 80 -3.84 -7.95 10.67
N LEU A 81 -3.26 -8.54 9.63
CA LEU A 81 -3.37 -8.07 8.25
C LEU A 81 -4.40 -8.86 7.41
N ALA A 82 -4.99 -9.94 7.94
CA ALA A 82 -6.05 -10.68 7.24
C ALA A 82 -7.29 -9.80 6.98
N HIS A 83 -7.70 -9.03 7.99
CA HIS A 83 -8.86 -8.13 7.92
C HIS A 83 -8.53 -6.83 8.67
N PRO A 84 -7.66 -5.99 8.11
CA PRO A 84 -7.22 -4.80 8.81
C PRO A 84 -8.39 -3.81 8.97
N PRO A 85 -8.50 -3.11 10.11
CA PRO A 85 -9.58 -2.17 10.39
C PRO A 85 -9.39 -0.81 9.68
N TYR A 86 -8.57 -0.75 8.65
CA TYR A 86 -8.36 0.43 7.81
C TYR A 86 -8.65 0.12 6.35
N GLN A 87 -8.93 1.16 5.58
CA GLN A 87 -9.17 1.00 4.14
C GLN A 87 -7.89 0.59 3.43
N GLN A 88 -7.93 -0.58 2.80
CA GLN A 88 -6.87 -0.98 1.87
C GLN A 88 -6.85 -0.05 0.67
N ALA A 89 -5.66 0.23 0.16
CA ALA A 89 -5.48 1.15 -0.95
C ALA A 89 -4.77 0.47 -2.12
N TRP A 90 -5.17 0.87 -3.31
CA TRP A 90 -4.39 0.56 -4.49
C TRP A 90 -3.13 1.41 -4.50
N ILE A 91 -1.97 0.76 -4.46
CA ILE A 91 -0.68 1.46 -4.53
C ILE A 91 -0.28 1.63 -6.00
N PRO A 92 -0.04 2.87 -6.45
CA PRO A 92 0.41 3.13 -7.82
C PRO A 92 1.65 2.30 -8.16
N PRO A 93 1.77 1.73 -9.38
CA PRO A 93 2.89 0.87 -9.76
C PRO A 93 4.27 1.47 -9.49
N ALA A 94 4.42 2.78 -9.66
CA ALA A 94 5.66 3.50 -9.36
C ALA A 94 6.10 3.36 -7.90
N TYR A 95 5.17 3.28 -6.95
CA TYR A 95 5.43 3.19 -5.52
C TYR A 95 5.39 1.77 -4.95
N ARG A 96 5.17 0.76 -5.78
CA ARG A 96 5.26 -0.63 -5.34
C ARG A 96 6.70 -1.03 -5.11
N ARG A 97 6.91 -1.89 -4.14
CA ARG A 97 8.24 -2.46 -3.86
C ARG A 97 8.80 -3.15 -5.10
N GLN A 98 10.06 -2.88 -5.44
CA GLN A 98 10.75 -3.51 -6.55
C GLN A 98 12.27 -3.46 -6.38
N VAL A 99 12.97 -4.41 -6.98
CA VAL A 99 14.42 -4.36 -7.12
C VAL A 99 14.76 -3.43 -8.28
N VAL A 100 15.64 -2.46 -8.02
CA VAL A 100 16.09 -1.47 -9.01
C VAL A 100 17.61 -1.46 -9.13
N ARG A 101 18.14 -0.93 -10.22
CA ARG A 101 19.56 -0.55 -10.31
C ARG A 101 19.83 0.60 -9.36
N TYR A 102 20.97 0.52 -8.68
CA TYR A 102 21.39 1.51 -7.71
C TYR A 102 22.74 2.09 -8.09
N HIS A 103 22.78 3.38 -8.41
CA HIS A 103 23.96 4.04 -8.99
C HIS A 103 24.73 4.89 -7.99
N ARG A 104 24.33 4.89 -6.73
CA ARG A 104 25.04 5.60 -5.65
C ARG A 104 26.04 4.64 -4.99
N GLN A 105 26.86 5.18 -4.06
CA GLN A 105 28.02 4.46 -3.50
C GLN A 105 27.81 3.97 -2.06
N GLU A 106 26.61 4.08 -1.51
CA GLU A 106 26.33 3.57 -0.16
C GLU A 106 26.52 2.04 -0.10
N ALA A 107 27.11 1.59 0.99
CA ALA A 107 27.42 0.16 1.17
C ALA A 107 26.15 -0.69 1.26
N PRO A 108 26.18 -1.97 0.84
CA PRO A 108 25.08 -2.91 1.03
C PRO A 108 24.64 -2.99 2.49
N GLY A 109 23.33 -3.02 2.73
CA GLY A 109 22.71 -2.95 4.06
C GLY A 109 22.38 -1.54 4.54
N THR A 110 22.85 -0.51 3.83
CA THR A 110 22.44 0.89 4.11
C THR A 110 20.99 1.12 3.67
N ILE A 111 20.26 1.87 4.49
CA ILE A 111 18.96 2.40 4.13
C ILE A 111 19.15 3.84 3.62
N LEU A 112 18.67 4.14 2.43
CA LEU A 112 18.62 5.51 1.91
C LEU A 112 17.15 5.94 1.85
N VAL A 113 16.85 7.12 2.37
CA VAL A 113 15.53 7.76 2.27
C VAL A 113 15.66 8.96 1.34
N ASP A 114 14.95 8.91 0.21
CA ASP A 114 14.80 10.04 -0.71
C ASP A 114 13.44 10.68 -0.47
N THR A 115 13.46 11.80 0.27
CA THR A 115 12.23 12.50 0.66
C THR A 115 11.55 13.20 -0.52
N ASP A 116 12.33 13.67 -1.50
CA ASP A 116 11.78 14.31 -2.71
C ASP A 116 11.06 13.31 -3.61
N ALA A 117 11.68 12.15 -3.82
CA ALA A 117 11.11 11.09 -4.64
C ALA A 117 10.09 10.22 -3.89
N ARG A 118 10.03 10.31 -2.56
CA ARG A 118 9.16 9.55 -1.65
C ARG A 118 9.43 8.05 -1.73
N TYR A 119 10.72 7.72 -1.66
CA TYR A 119 11.20 6.34 -1.67
C TYR A 119 12.14 6.05 -0.50
N VAL A 120 12.08 4.81 -0.06
CA VAL A 120 13.10 4.19 0.78
C VAL A 120 13.83 3.14 -0.05
N TYR A 121 15.15 3.11 0.01
CA TYR A 121 15.98 2.12 -0.63
C TYR A 121 16.73 1.30 0.42
N LEU A 122 16.70 0.00 0.31
CA LEU A 122 17.64 -0.88 0.98
C LEU A 122 18.71 -1.28 -0.03
N VAL A 123 19.95 -0.83 0.19
CA VAL A 123 21.07 -1.10 -0.70
C VAL A 123 21.44 -2.56 -0.65
N LEU A 124 21.56 -3.19 -1.81
CA LEU A 124 21.96 -4.58 -2.01
C LEU A 124 23.35 -4.63 -2.66
N PRO A 125 24.03 -5.80 -2.65
CA PRO A 125 25.20 -6.03 -3.49
C PRO A 125 24.91 -5.83 -4.99
N GLU A 126 25.97 -5.79 -5.80
CA GLU A 126 25.93 -5.76 -7.27
C GLU A 126 25.21 -4.54 -7.86
N GLY A 127 25.30 -3.39 -7.20
CA GLY A 127 24.69 -2.16 -7.71
C GLY A 127 23.16 -2.23 -7.81
N LYS A 128 22.52 -2.92 -6.87
CA LYS A 128 21.06 -3.07 -6.77
C LYS A 128 20.56 -2.47 -5.46
N ALA A 129 19.27 -2.17 -5.41
CA ALA A 129 18.55 -1.86 -4.17
C ALA A 129 17.11 -2.37 -4.25
N ILE A 130 16.51 -2.67 -3.11
CA ILE A 130 15.05 -2.78 -2.99
C ILE A 130 14.54 -1.37 -2.75
N ARG A 131 13.63 -0.92 -3.61
CA ARG A 131 12.95 0.36 -3.49
C ARG A 131 11.53 0.16 -2.97
N TYR A 132 11.16 0.91 -1.95
CA TYR A 132 9.83 0.95 -1.34
C TYR A 132 9.22 2.33 -1.53
N GLY A 133 7.93 2.40 -1.85
CA GLY A 133 7.18 3.65 -1.81
C GLY A 133 6.94 4.11 -0.38
N ALA A 134 7.02 5.40 -0.12
CA ALA A 134 6.92 5.94 1.21
C ALA A 134 5.97 7.15 1.30
N ILE A 135 5.44 7.36 2.51
CA ILE A 135 4.94 8.65 2.96
C ILE A 135 6.10 9.31 3.70
N VAL A 136 6.39 10.56 3.38
CA VAL A 136 7.47 11.31 4.01
C VAL A 136 6.96 12.54 4.74
N GLY A 137 7.82 13.21 5.52
CA GLY A 137 7.50 14.48 6.15
C GLY A 137 7.29 15.59 5.14
N GLU A 138 6.46 16.56 5.48
CA GLU A 138 6.41 17.84 4.78
C GLU A 138 7.80 18.51 4.88
N ASP A 139 8.18 19.31 3.88
CA ASP A 139 9.53 19.90 3.77
C ASP A 139 9.99 20.64 5.04
N ALA A 140 9.06 21.33 5.70
CA ALA A 140 9.34 22.06 6.94
C ALA A 140 9.55 21.16 8.18
N GLN A 141 9.21 19.87 8.09
CA GLN A 141 9.26 18.90 9.18
C GLN A 141 10.19 17.72 8.86
N ALA A 142 10.77 17.68 7.66
CA ALA A 142 11.66 16.62 7.22
C ALA A 142 13.05 16.80 7.87
N TRP A 143 13.45 15.83 8.69
CA TRP A 143 14.83 15.72 9.12
C TRP A 143 15.68 15.11 8.01
N SER A 144 16.89 15.62 7.84
CA SER A 144 17.90 15.05 6.94
C SER A 144 19.22 14.86 7.67
N GLY A 145 19.96 13.83 7.28
CA GLY A 145 21.22 13.52 7.92
C GLY A 145 21.55 12.04 7.90
N VAL A 146 22.51 11.66 8.74
CA VAL A 146 22.96 10.29 8.92
C VAL A 146 22.56 9.79 10.30
N ALA A 147 21.99 8.62 10.34
CA ALA A 147 21.57 7.95 11.55
C ALA A 147 21.90 6.46 11.49
N THR A 148 21.65 5.75 12.56
CA THR A 148 21.68 4.28 12.63
C THR A 148 20.37 3.76 13.18
N VAL A 149 20.03 2.52 12.85
CA VAL A 149 18.91 1.82 13.49
C VAL A 149 19.33 1.45 14.91
N GLY A 150 18.88 2.22 15.91
CA GLY A 150 19.26 2.03 17.32
C GLY A 150 18.26 1.16 18.10
N ARG A 151 17.01 1.06 17.63
CA ARG A 151 15.96 0.19 18.22
C ARG A 151 15.03 -0.31 17.13
N ARG A 152 14.47 -1.49 17.34
CA ARG A 152 13.51 -2.14 16.44
C ARG A 152 12.34 -2.67 17.25
N GLU A 153 11.13 -2.58 16.71
CA GLU A 153 9.94 -3.03 17.42
C GLU A 153 8.89 -3.60 16.46
N GLU A 154 8.24 -4.67 16.87
CA GLU A 154 7.12 -5.30 16.17
C GLU A 154 5.82 -4.83 16.80
N TRP A 155 4.89 -4.38 15.95
CA TRP A 155 3.59 -3.87 16.38
C TRP A 155 3.72 -2.89 17.55
N PRO A 156 4.47 -1.78 17.37
CA PRO A 156 4.74 -0.83 18.43
C PRO A 156 3.47 -0.14 18.89
N GLY A 157 3.41 0.19 20.19
CA GLY A 157 2.43 1.15 20.68
C GLY A 157 2.72 2.56 20.20
N TRP A 158 1.74 3.43 20.23
CA TRP A 158 1.89 4.82 19.83
C TRP A 158 1.43 5.76 20.93
N THR A 159 2.31 6.67 21.32
CA THR A 159 2.01 7.83 22.17
C THR A 159 2.14 9.08 21.33
N PRO A 160 1.06 9.81 21.08
CA PRO A 160 1.13 11.07 20.33
C PRO A 160 2.06 12.08 21.00
N THR A 161 2.91 12.70 20.18
CA THR A 161 3.72 13.83 20.65
C THR A 161 2.87 15.06 20.91
N GLU A 162 3.36 15.99 21.72
CA GLU A 162 2.66 17.26 21.94
C GLU A 162 2.50 18.08 20.65
N GLY A 163 3.43 17.93 19.70
CA GLY A 163 3.31 18.52 18.37
C GLY A 163 2.16 17.94 17.56
N GLU A 164 1.97 16.62 17.62
CA GLU A 164 0.84 15.95 16.96
C GLU A 164 -0.49 16.32 17.59
N LYS A 165 -0.58 16.37 18.91
CA LYS A 165 -1.79 16.81 19.63
C LYS A 165 -2.18 18.24 19.26
N ARG A 166 -1.21 19.16 19.17
CA ARG A 166 -1.47 20.55 18.74
C ARG A 166 -1.98 20.65 17.30
N ARG A 167 -1.45 19.82 16.39
CA ARG A 167 -1.79 19.88 14.97
C ARG A 167 -3.07 19.13 14.63
N LEU A 168 -3.28 17.97 15.23
CA LEU A 168 -4.36 17.03 14.88
C LEU A 168 -5.57 17.14 15.82
N GLY A 169 -5.47 17.94 16.89
CA GLY A 169 -6.53 18.07 17.88
C GLY A 169 -6.49 16.97 18.95
N PRO A 170 -7.63 16.69 19.60
CA PRO A 170 -7.68 15.72 20.69
C PRO A 170 -7.32 14.32 20.17
N LEU A 171 -6.24 13.77 20.71
CA LEU A 171 -5.75 12.42 20.42
C LEU A 171 -5.76 11.57 21.71
N PRO A 172 -5.88 10.25 21.62
CA PRO A 172 -5.74 9.37 22.77
C PRO A 172 -4.34 9.52 23.39
N ASN A 173 -4.20 9.30 24.67
CA ASN A 173 -2.89 9.35 25.32
C ASN A 173 -1.96 8.21 24.86
N TYR A 174 -2.53 7.07 24.51
CA TYR A 174 -1.82 5.91 24.04
C TYR A 174 -2.73 5.04 23.16
N VAL A 175 -2.13 4.42 22.12
CA VAL A 175 -2.78 3.42 21.27
C VAL A 175 -1.93 2.15 21.30
N GLU A 176 -2.56 1.04 21.66
CA GLU A 176 -1.96 -0.29 21.65
C GLU A 176 -1.44 -0.67 20.26
N GLY A 177 -0.41 -1.52 20.23
CA GLY A 177 0.16 -2.04 18.99
C GLY A 177 -0.79 -3.00 18.26
N GLY A 178 -1.11 -2.68 17.01
CA GLY A 178 -2.03 -3.45 16.18
C GLY A 178 -2.29 -2.78 14.84
N ALA A 179 -3.12 -3.40 14.01
CA ALA A 179 -3.38 -2.92 12.65
C ALA A 179 -4.09 -1.55 12.60
N SER A 180 -4.83 -1.15 13.65
CA SER A 180 -5.43 0.19 13.77
C SER A 180 -4.45 1.28 14.19
N ASN A 181 -3.27 0.90 14.71
CA ASN A 181 -2.27 1.83 15.21
C ASN A 181 -1.55 2.53 14.04
N PRO A 182 -1.37 3.88 14.09
CA PRO A 182 -0.69 4.61 13.02
C PRO A 182 0.79 4.23 12.82
N MET A 183 1.44 3.58 13.82
CA MET A 183 2.81 3.05 13.67
C MET A 183 2.88 1.78 12.83
N GLY A 184 1.75 1.11 12.61
CA GLY A 184 1.68 -0.11 11.82
C GLY A 184 2.46 -1.30 12.38
N ALA A 185 2.87 -2.21 11.47
CA ALA A 185 3.39 -3.53 11.85
C ALA A 185 4.80 -3.53 12.45
N ARG A 186 5.65 -2.56 12.07
CA ARG A 186 7.07 -2.48 12.50
C ARG A 186 7.50 -1.04 12.64
N ALA A 187 8.49 -0.80 13.52
CA ALA A 187 9.20 0.46 13.60
C ALA A 187 10.71 0.25 13.71
N LEU A 188 11.46 1.05 12.96
CA LEU A 188 12.90 1.23 13.05
C LEU A 188 13.14 2.63 13.62
N TYR A 189 13.72 2.71 14.82
CA TYR A 189 14.00 3.96 15.51
C TYR A 189 15.38 4.45 15.14
N LEU A 190 15.49 5.71 14.71
CA LEU A 190 16.72 6.29 14.18
C LEU A 190 17.47 7.06 15.26
N TYR A 191 18.76 6.76 15.40
CA TYR A 191 19.65 7.38 16.38
C TYR A 191 20.80 8.08 15.65
N SER A 192 21.15 9.26 16.09
CA SER A 192 22.32 10.02 15.61
C SER A 192 23.15 10.50 16.79
N GLY A 193 24.46 10.27 16.75
CA GLY A 193 25.34 10.61 17.87
C GLY A 193 24.96 9.92 19.20
N GLY A 194 24.35 8.74 19.13
CA GLY A 194 23.86 7.99 20.31
C GLY A 194 22.53 8.48 20.89
N GLN A 195 21.94 9.52 20.31
CA GLN A 195 20.66 10.08 20.76
C GLN A 195 19.52 9.69 19.83
N ASP A 196 18.33 9.46 20.40
CA ASP A 196 17.10 9.24 19.64
C ASP A 196 16.72 10.52 18.88
N THR A 197 16.68 10.43 17.56
CA THR A 197 16.32 11.56 16.68
C THR A 197 14.82 11.89 16.72
N LEU A 198 14.01 11.06 17.35
CA LEU A 198 12.54 11.05 17.28
C LEU A 198 11.98 10.74 15.89
N TYR A 199 12.83 10.44 14.90
CA TYR A 199 12.41 9.97 13.59
C TYR A 199 12.38 8.45 13.51
N ARG A 200 11.46 7.93 12.73
CA ARG A 200 11.19 6.51 12.60
C ARG A 200 10.95 6.16 11.14
N ILE A 201 11.32 4.94 10.76
CA ILE A 201 10.77 4.27 9.57
C ILE A 201 9.80 3.23 10.10
N HIS A 202 8.52 3.34 9.77
CA HIS A 202 7.49 2.48 10.35
C HIS A 202 6.37 2.14 9.35
N GLY A 203 5.46 1.25 9.73
CA GLY A 203 4.28 0.93 8.96
C GLY A 203 3.22 2.03 8.99
N THR A 204 2.05 1.74 8.43
CA THR A 204 0.93 2.69 8.47
C THR A 204 -0.41 1.97 8.44
N ASN A 205 -1.42 2.58 9.05
CA ASN A 205 -2.84 2.24 8.87
C ASN A 205 -3.51 3.11 7.80
N GLN A 206 -2.73 3.90 7.07
CA GLN A 206 -3.21 4.81 6.01
C GLN A 206 -2.44 4.60 4.69
N PRO A 207 -2.48 3.39 4.09
CA PRO A 207 -1.67 3.07 2.90
C PRO A 207 -2.02 3.92 1.67
N GLY A 208 -3.20 4.51 1.61
CA GLY A 208 -3.62 5.39 0.50
C GLY A 208 -2.77 6.65 0.33
N TRP A 209 -1.96 7.00 1.31
CA TRP A 209 -1.07 8.16 1.23
C TRP A 209 0.37 7.82 0.80
N ILE A 210 0.66 6.58 0.42
CA ILE A 210 1.97 6.22 -0.15
C ILE A 210 2.24 7.09 -1.40
N GLY A 211 3.42 7.68 -1.43
CA GLY A 211 3.83 8.62 -2.48
C GLY A 211 3.54 10.10 -2.15
N HIS A 212 3.05 10.41 -0.96
CA HIS A 212 2.74 11.77 -0.53
C HIS A 212 3.68 12.27 0.58
N ALA A 213 3.80 13.59 0.70
CA ALA A 213 4.54 14.27 1.75
C ALA A 213 3.54 14.93 2.70
N ILE A 214 3.13 14.22 3.76
CA ILE A 214 2.07 14.63 4.69
C ILE A 214 2.36 14.28 6.16
N SER A 215 3.52 13.64 6.44
CA SER A 215 3.83 13.23 7.80
C SER A 215 4.49 14.36 8.60
N SER A 216 4.55 14.18 9.93
CA SER A 216 5.27 15.08 10.83
C SER A 216 6.80 14.86 10.83
N GLY A 217 7.33 14.17 9.81
CA GLY A 217 8.75 13.87 9.68
C GLY A 217 9.04 12.36 9.61
N CYS A 218 8.26 11.51 10.27
CA CYS A 218 8.44 10.05 10.16
C CYS A 218 8.21 9.54 8.75
N ILE A 219 8.95 8.51 8.40
CA ILE A 219 8.88 7.81 7.10
C ILE A 219 7.95 6.61 7.27
N ARG A 220 6.85 6.56 6.49
CA ARG A 220 5.87 5.48 6.60
C ARG A 220 5.88 4.63 5.35
N LEU A 221 5.87 3.32 5.52
CA LEU A 221 5.72 2.33 4.47
C LEU A 221 4.39 1.61 4.63
N THR A 222 3.94 0.85 3.64
CA THR A 222 2.86 -0.12 3.87
C THR A 222 3.30 -1.12 4.94
N ASN A 223 2.35 -1.78 5.60
CA ASN A 223 2.69 -2.77 6.62
C ASN A 223 3.49 -3.95 6.03
N GLU A 224 3.15 -4.37 4.84
CA GLU A 224 3.83 -5.42 4.10
C GLU A 224 5.28 -5.03 3.77
N ASP A 225 5.49 -3.79 3.34
CA ASP A 225 6.81 -3.30 2.95
C ASP A 225 7.71 -3.06 4.16
N VAL A 226 7.16 -2.57 5.27
CA VAL A 226 7.97 -2.40 6.48
C VAL A 226 8.32 -3.74 7.14
N ILE A 227 7.47 -4.76 7.03
CA ILE A 227 7.80 -6.13 7.46
C ILE A 227 8.97 -6.67 6.64
N ASP A 228 8.94 -6.51 5.30
CA ASP A 228 10.03 -6.95 4.43
C ASP A 228 11.33 -6.19 4.74
N LEU A 229 11.30 -4.86 4.85
CA LEU A 229 12.46 -4.05 5.21
C LEU A 229 13.03 -4.47 6.57
N TYR A 230 12.17 -4.59 7.58
CA TYR A 230 12.53 -4.98 8.93
C TYR A 230 13.21 -6.34 8.98
N SER A 231 12.75 -7.32 8.21
CA SER A 231 13.33 -8.66 8.17
C SER A 231 14.77 -8.68 7.65
N ARG A 232 15.14 -7.70 6.84
CA ARG A 232 16.46 -7.59 6.17
C ARG A 232 17.44 -6.70 6.91
N VAL A 233 16.95 -5.74 7.69
CA VAL A 233 17.76 -4.71 8.35
C VAL A 233 18.24 -5.19 9.71
N LYS A 234 19.52 -4.98 10.02
CA LYS A 234 20.13 -5.29 11.32
C LYS A 234 20.17 -4.06 12.23
N MET A 235 20.27 -4.28 13.52
CA MET A 235 20.63 -3.22 14.47
C MET A 235 21.96 -2.60 14.07
N GLY A 236 22.09 -1.29 14.21
CA GLY A 236 23.26 -0.53 13.78
C GLY A 236 23.33 -0.24 12.28
N ALA A 237 22.37 -0.72 11.46
CA ALA A 237 22.33 -0.41 10.04
C ALA A 237 22.34 1.11 9.80
N LEU A 238 23.17 1.56 8.86
CA LEU A 238 23.27 2.95 8.49
C LEU A 238 22.00 3.43 7.77
N VAL A 239 21.54 4.60 8.12
CA VAL A 239 20.40 5.27 7.50
C VAL A 239 20.83 6.65 7.03
N VAL A 240 20.71 6.91 5.74
CA VAL A 240 20.97 8.21 5.12
C VAL A 240 19.65 8.80 4.70
N VAL A 241 19.24 9.92 5.28
CA VAL A 241 18.04 10.66 4.90
C VAL A 241 18.46 11.88 4.10
N LEU A 242 18.12 11.90 2.82
CA LEU A 242 18.41 13.03 1.94
C LEU A 242 17.44 14.17 2.29
N GLY A 243 18.00 15.37 2.43
CA GLY A 243 17.19 16.57 2.55
C GLY A 243 16.53 16.96 1.23
N PRO A 244 15.54 17.83 1.27
CA PRO A 244 14.92 18.37 0.07
C PRO A 244 15.98 19.05 -0.78
N LYS A 245 15.94 18.81 -2.09
CA LYS A 245 16.82 19.48 -3.02
C LYS A 245 16.52 20.98 -2.95
N ARG A 246 17.43 21.75 -2.40
CA ARG A 246 17.40 23.21 -2.50
C ARG A 246 17.57 23.58 -3.96
N GLY A 247 16.46 23.78 -4.68
CA GLY A 247 16.62 24.14 -6.08
C GLY A 247 15.34 24.11 -6.87
N ALA A 248 14.45 24.99 -6.58
CA ALA A 248 13.75 25.86 -7.50
C ALA A 248 13.14 26.96 -6.62
N SER A 249 13.95 27.96 -6.31
CA SER A 249 13.40 29.25 -5.92
C SER A 249 12.26 29.51 -6.88
N ARG A 250 11.03 29.52 -6.39
CA ARG A 250 9.94 30.17 -7.10
C ARG A 250 10.44 31.59 -7.32
N VAL A 251 10.90 31.86 -8.53
CA VAL A 251 11.01 33.21 -9.03
C VAL A 251 9.56 33.68 -9.08
N THR A 252 9.10 34.29 -8.01
CA THR A 252 7.95 35.17 -8.01
C THR A 252 8.37 36.29 -8.97
N SER A 253 7.90 36.22 -10.21
CA SER A 253 7.88 37.36 -11.11
C SER A 253 7.04 38.43 -10.43
N ALA A 254 7.71 39.33 -9.68
CA ALA A 254 7.17 40.61 -9.33
C ALA A 254 6.95 41.32 -10.66
N SER A 255 5.69 41.39 -11.10
CA SER A 255 5.25 42.26 -12.14
C SER A 255 5.55 43.68 -11.66
N ALA A 256 6.59 44.28 -12.25
CA ALA A 256 6.78 45.70 -12.17
C ALA A 256 5.64 46.38 -12.97
N GLN A 257 5.02 47.28 -12.32
CA GLN A 257 4.13 48.28 -12.92
C GLN A 257 4.90 49.20 -13.88
#